data_d1660d95d715d1a5c61b726f2eac9b3a
#
_entry.id   d1660d95d715d1a5c61b726f2eac9b3a
#
_cell.length_a   1.000
_cell.length_b   1.000
_cell.length_c   1.000
_cell.angle_alpha   90.00
_cell.angle_beta   90.00
_cell.angle_gamma   90.00
#
_symmetry.space_group_name_H-M   'P 1'
#
loop_
_entity.id
_entity.type
_entity.pdbx_description
1 polymer ?
#
loop_
_entity_poly.entity_id
_entity_poly.type
_entity_poly.pdbx_seq_one_letter_code
_entity_poly.pdbx_strand_id
1 'polypeptide(L)'
;QGERYQGIVQMAAADLSGCLEHYFEQSAQLLTKIKIAVDQNIASGLLIQQMPITQNFEQAKDDWQHLSTLMDTLKSNEQLMLSHNDQLYRLFHEDDVRLFESQPVSFFCTCSLERTERALVSLGEVELLQTCEEQGLVLITCQFCDQQYQFSENAIKALFNTQPDILH
;
A
#
# COMPACT_ATOMS: atom_id res chain seq x y z
N GLN A 1 6.93 4.95 18.07
CA GLN A 1 5.82 4.91 17.10
C GLN A 1 6.09 6.02 16.12
N GLY A 2 6.50 5.67 14.88
CA GLY A 2 6.73 6.66 13.83
C GLY A 2 5.40 7.26 13.38
N GLU A 3 5.41 8.53 13.02
CA GLU A 3 4.27 9.19 12.39
C GLU A 3 3.94 8.51 11.08
N ARG A 4 2.66 8.32 10.78
CA ARG A 4 2.23 7.82 9.48
C ARG A 4 2.47 8.89 8.43
N TYR A 5 3.35 8.59 7.50
CA TYR A 5 3.52 9.41 6.31
C TYR A 5 2.49 9.00 5.26
N GLN A 6 1.83 9.97 4.66
CA GLN A 6 0.92 9.77 3.53
C GLN A 6 1.29 10.74 2.43
N GLY A 7 1.59 10.21 1.26
CA GLY A 7 1.84 11.01 0.06
C GLY A 7 0.75 10.74 -0.97
N ILE A 8 0.37 11.76 -1.72
CA ILE A 8 -0.55 11.67 -2.85
C ILE A 8 0.22 12.09 -4.09
N VAL A 9 0.29 11.21 -5.08
CA VAL A 9 0.91 11.50 -6.38
C VAL A 9 -0.08 11.21 -7.50
N GLN A 10 0.12 11.89 -8.62
CA GLN A 10 -0.69 11.64 -9.82
C GLN A 10 -0.38 10.24 -10.36
N MET A 11 -1.42 9.49 -10.75
CA MET A 11 -1.27 8.23 -11.46
C MET A 11 -0.89 8.51 -12.93
N ALA A 12 0.39 8.77 -13.16
CA ALA A 12 0.90 9.19 -14.46
C ALA A 12 1.34 8.01 -15.36
N ALA A 13 1.49 6.80 -14.79
CA ALA A 13 1.91 5.62 -15.51
C ALA A 13 0.72 4.70 -15.86
N ALA A 14 0.93 3.82 -16.85
CA ALA A 14 -0.09 2.90 -17.31
C ALA A 14 -0.32 1.70 -16.37
N ASP A 15 0.63 1.43 -15.48
CA ASP A 15 0.60 0.31 -14.55
C ASP A 15 0.99 0.73 -13.12
N LEU A 16 0.77 -0.19 -12.18
CA LEU A 16 1.06 0.04 -10.76
C LEU A 16 2.55 0.23 -10.48
N SER A 17 3.41 -0.50 -11.17
CA SER A 17 4.87 -0.40 -11.01
C SER A 17 5.34 1.02 -11.31
N GLY A 18 4.98 1.57 -12.47
CA GLY A 18 5.34 2.92 -12.84
C GLY A 18 4.72 4.00 -11.96
N CYS A 19 3.50 3.80 -11.45
CA CYS A 19 2.90 4.72 -10.49
C CYS A 19 3.68 4.76 -9.16
N LEU A 20 4.13 3.60 -8.68
CA LEU A 20 4.95 3.50 -7.47
C LEU A 20 6.36 4.07 -7.69
N GLU A 21 7.01 3.81 -8.82
CA GLU A 21 8.29 4.41 -9.19
C GLU A 21 8.20 5.93 -9.17
N HIS A 22 7.18 6.49 -9.81
CA HIS A 22 6.93 7.93 -9.81
C HIS A 22 6.67 8.49 -8.40
N TYR A 23 5.94 7.75 -7.56
CA TYR A 23 5.76 8.12 -6.16
C TYR A 23 7.11 8.24 -5.42
N PHE A 24 8.00 7.25 -5.54
CA PHE A 24 9.30 7.27 -4.88
C PHE A 24 10.20 8.38 -5.42
N GLU A 25 10.17 8.64 -6.72
CA GLU A 25 10.92 9.72 -7.33
C GLU A 25 10.48 11.09 -6.81
N GLN A 26 9.17 11.35 -6.77
CA GLN A 26 8.64 12.64 -6.35
C GLN A 26 8.64 12.87 -4.85
N SER A 27 8.27 11.86 -4.07
CA SER A 27 8.09 12.04 -2.62
C SER A 27 9.34 11.71 -1.82
N ALA A 28 10.14 10.75 -2.25
CA ALA A 28 11.35 10.32 -1.55
C ALA A 28 12.64 10.77 -2.23
N GLN A 29 12.56 11.25 -3.48
CA GLN A 29 13.71 11.61 -4.33
C GLN A 29 14.73 10.47 -4.48
N LEU A 30 14.23 9.23 -4.50
CA LEU A 30 15.02 8.03 -4.65
C LEU A 30 14.70 7.35 -5.98
N LEU A 31 15.74 7.11 -6.77
CA LEU A 31 15.61 6.28 -7.96
C LEU A 31 15.17 4.89 -7.52
N THR A 32 14.03 4.48 -8.00
CA THR A 32 13.40 3.22 -7.64
C THR A 32 12.91 2.53 -8.90
N LYS A 33 13.14 1.24 -9.01
CA LYS A 33 12.61 0.41 -10.09
C LYS A 33 11.84 -0.75 -9.50
N ILE A 34 10.64 -1.01 -10.04
CA ILE A 34 9.71 -1.99 -9.50
C ILE A 34 9.22 -2.90 -10.63
N LYS A 35 9.24 -4.20 -10.37
CA LYS A 35 8.57 -5.20 -11.21
C LYS A 35 7.52 -5.93 -10.39
N ILE A 36 6.31 -5.99 -10.91
CA ILE A 36 5.20 -6.73 -10.31
C ILE A 36 4.73 -7.76 -11.32
N ALA A 37 4.59 -8.99 -10.86
CA ALA A 37 4.00 -10.07 -11.61
C ALA A 37 2.86 -10.69 -10.80
N VAL A 38 1.75 -10.97 -11.45
CA VAL A 38 0.54 -11.50 -10.81
C VAL A 38 -0.02 -12.62 -11.69
N ASP A 39 -0.45 -13.70 -11.07
CA ASP A 39 -1.32 -14.71 -11.65
C ASP A 39 -2.58 -14.90 -10.78
N GLN A 40 -3.33 -15.97 -10.99
CA GLN A 40 -4.59 -16.21 -10.26
C GLN A 40 -4.41 -16.34 -8.74
N ASN A 41 -3.25 -16.81 -8.26
CA ASN A 41 -3.04 -17.17 -6.86
C ASN A 41 -1.80 -16.51 -6.22
N ILE A 42 -0.88 -15.98 -7.02
CA ILE A 42 0.40 -15.46 -6.58
C ILE A 42 0.58 -14.04 -7.09
N ALA A 43 1.03 -13.17 -6.21
CA ALA A 43 1.57 -11.86 -6.56
C ALA A 43 3.02 -11.80 -6.08
N SER A 44 3.92 -11.39 -6.96
CA SER A 44 5.34 -11.23 -6.68
C SER A 44 5.78 -9.81 -7.02
N GLY A 45 6.56 -9.20 -6.14
CA GLY A 45 7.16 -7.88 -6.34
C GLY A 45 8.66 -7.93 -6.14
N LEU A 46 9.41 -7.30 -7.05
CA LEU A 46 10.83 -7.02 -6.90
C LEU A 46 11.04 -5.51 -7.00
N LEU A 47 11.73 -4.95 -6.03
CA LEU A 47 12.06 -3.54 -5.97
C LEU A 47 13.56 -3.38 -5.78
N ILE A 48 14.19 -2.52 -6.60
CA ILE A 48 15.52 -1.98 -6.35
C ILE A 48 15.41 -0.48 -6.14
N GLN A 49 16.18 0.02 -5.19
CA GLN A 49 16.17 1.44 -4.84
C GLN A 49 17.59 1.92 -4.58
N GLN A 50 17.94 3.03 -5.20
CA GLN A 50 19.22 3.67 -4.97
C GLN A 50 19.21 4.35 -3.59
N MET A 51 20.18 4.03 -2.76
CA MET A 51 20.36 4.74 -1.49
C MET A 51 20.94 6.13 -1.73
N PRO A 52 20.70 7.10 -0.82
CA PRO A 52 21.26 8.43 -0.94
C PRO A 52 22.77 8.41 -1.16
N ILE A 53 23.22 9.06 -2.23
CA ILE A 53 24.61 9.06 -2.64
C ILE A 53 25.33 10.20 -1.92
N THR A 54 26.40 9.89 -1.22
CA THR A 54 27.23 10.90 -0.55
C THR A 54 28.58 11.13 -1.25
N GLN A 55 29.04 10.17 -2.06
CA GLN A 55 30.32 10.20 -2.78
C GLN A 55 30.20 9.39 -4.07
N ASN A 56 31.08 9.66 -5.05
CA ASN A 56 31.19 8.91 -6.29
C ASN A 56 29.91 8.85 -7.14
N PHE A 57 29.36 10.00 -7.46
CA PHE A 57 28.09 10.12 -8.19
C PHE A 57 28.11 9.44 -9.58
N GLU A 58 29.21 9.50 -10.31
CA GLU A 58 29.32 8.82 -11.63
C GLU A 58 29.25 7.31 -11.49
N GLN A 59 30.00 6.73 -10.54
CA GLN A 59 29.93 5.29 -10.28
C GLN A 59 28.53 4.86 -9.88
N ALA A 60 27.87 5.60 -9.01
CA ALA A 60 26.51 5.27 -8.57
C ALA A 60 25.49 5.34 -9.73
N LYS A 61 25.71 6.20 -10.71
CA LYS A 61 24.89 6.25 -11.93
C LYS A 61 25.12 5.03 -12.81
N ASP A 62 26.36 4.62 -12.98
CA ASP A 62 26.70 3.43 -13.76
C ASP A 62 26.16 2.16 -13.08
N ASP A 63 26.29 2.05 -11.76
CA ASP A 63 25.74 0.95 -10.94
C ASP A 63 24.22 0.88 -11.06
N TRP A 64 23.54 2.04 -10.99
CA TRP A 64 22.09 2.10 -11.18
C TRP A 64 21.67 1.62 -12.57
N GLN A 65 22.36 2.08 -13.61
CA GLN A 65 22.08 1.67 -14.98
C GLN A 65 22.29 0.16 -15.16
N HIS A 66 23.38 -0.38 -14.61
CA HIS A 66 23.69 -1.81 -14.62
C HIS A 66 22.58 -2.63 -13.95
N LEU A 67 22.29 -2.35 -12.66
CA LEU A 67 21.29 -3.09 -11.89
C LEU A 67 19.88 -2.98 -12.49
N SER A 68 19.53 -1.80 -12.99
CA SER A 68 18.24 -1.56 -13.65
C SER A 68 18.12 -2.39 -14.93
N THR A 69 19.19 -2.51 -15.71
CA THR A 69 19.23 -3.31 -16.93
C THR A 69 19.10 -4.80 -16.62
N LEU A 70 19.79 -5.28 -15.59
CA LEU A 70 19.67 -6.68 -15.13
C LEU A 70 18.21 -6.97 -14.70
N MET A 71 17.60 -6.09 -13.93
CA MET A 71 16.22 -6.24 -13.50
C MET A 71 15.23 -6.30 -14.67
N ASP A 72 15.50 -5.58 -15.78
CA ASP A 72 14.65 -5.62 -16.97
C ASP A 72 14.66 -6.99 -17.65
N THR A 73 15.70 -7.79 -17.46
CA THR A 73 15.76 -9.15 -18.01
C THR A 73 14.85 -10.15 -17.32
N LEU A 74 14.39 -9.86 -16.09
CA LEU A 74 13.50 -10.75 -15.35
C LEU A 74 12.13 -10.81 -16.03
N LYS A 75 11.71 -12.02 -16.41
CA LYS A 75 10.37 -12.26 -17.00
C LYS A 75 9.34 -12.54 -15.92
N SER A 76 8.08 -12.19 -16.18
CA SER A 76 6.99 -12.37 -15.23
C SER A 76 6.80 -13.84 -14.76
N ASN A 77 6.94 -14.81 -15.67
CA ASN A 77 6.86 -16.21 -15.31
C ASN A 77 8.00 -16.64 -14.39
N GLU A 78 9.21 -16.14 -14.58
CA GLU A 78 10.36 -16.43 -13.71
C GLU A 78 10.15 -15.80 -12.33
N GLN A 79 9.65 -14.58 -12.30
CA GLN A 79 9.34 -13.88 -11.05
C GLN A 79 8.26 -14.61 -10.21
N LEU A 80 7.32 -15.29 -10.85
CA LEU A 80 6.28 -16.05 -10.18
C LEU A 80 6.72 -17.46 -9.76
N MET A 81 7.67 -18.07 -10.47
CA MET A 81 8.05 -19.49 -10.28
C MET A 81 9.33 -19.69 -9.47
N LEU A 82 10.27 -18.76 -9.54
CA LEU A 82 11.56 -18.87 -8.84
C LEU A 82 11.43 -18.43 -7.38
N SER A 83 12.20 -19.07 -6.50
CA SER A 83 12.37 -18.54 -5.14
C SER A 83 13.05 -17.16 -5.16
N HIS A 84 12.87 -16.36 -4.12
CA HIS A 84 13.50 -15.04 -4.05
C HIS A 84 15.03 -15.12 -4.14
N ASN A 85 15.63 -16.14 -3.51
CA ASN A 85 17.08 -16.36 -3.58
C ASN A 85 17.53 -16.69 -5.00
N ASP A 86 16.80 -17.55 -5.72
CA ASP A 86 17.12 -17.91 -7.11
C ASP A 86 16.95 -16.70 -8.04
N GLN A 87 15.95 -15.87 -7.82
CA GLN A 87 15.78 -14.62 -8.58
C GLN A 87 16.95 -13.67 -8.38
N LEU A 88 17.35 -13.44 -7.12
CA LEU A 88 18.46 -12.54 -6.79
C LEU A 88 19.79 -13.10 -7.32
N TYR A 89 20.04 -14.39 -7.16
CA TYR A 89 21.23 -15.03 -7.70
C TYR A 89 21.28 -14.92 -9.23
N ARG A 90 20.18 -15.22 -9.91
CA ARG A 90 20.10 -15.14 -11.35
C ARG A 90 20.38 -13.74 -11.89
N LEU A 91 19.86 -12.70 -11.22
CA LEU A 91 20.02 -11.32 -11.68
C LEU A 91 21.39 -10.73 -11.31
N PHE A 92 21.89 -11.03 -10.10
CA PHE A 92 22.95 -10.26 -9.46
C PHE A 92 24.11 -11.14 -8.96
N HIS A 93 24.31 -12.36 -9.52
CA HIS A 93 25.39 -13.28 -9.08
C HIS A 93 26.81 -12.75 -9.34
N GLU A 94 26.96 -11.77 -10.21
CA GLU A 94 28.25 -11.09 -10.46
C GLU A 94 28.46 -9.88 -9.56
N ASP A 95 27.43 -9.47 -8.81
CA ASP A 95 27.45 -8.34 -7.89
C ASP A 95 27.67 -8.82 -6.45
N ASP A 96 28.14 -7.93 -5.58
CA ASP A 96 28.26 -8.22 -4.14
C ASP A 96 26.91 -8.09 -3.45
N VAL A 97 26.20 -9.20 -3.28
CA VAL A 97 24.85 -9.24 -2.72
C VAL A 97 24.85 -9.75 -1.30
N ARG A 98 24.35 -8.93 -0.36
CA ARG A 98 24.08 -9.35 1.01
C ARG A 98 22.62 -9.74 1.19
N LEU A 99 22.39 -11.02 1.47
CA LEU A 99 21.04 -11.51 1.78
C LEU A 99 20.73 -11.38 3.28
N PHE A 100 19.52 -10.96 3.57
CA PHE A 100 18.96 -10.92 4.92
C PHE A 100 17.93 -12.03 5.09
N GLU A 101 17.70 -12.43 6.34
CA GLU A 101 16.65 -13.40 6.64
C GLU A 101 15.28 -12.85 6.22
N SER A 102 14.47 -13.71 5.61
CA SER A 102 13.11 -13.35 5.22
C SER A 102 12.23 -13.14 6.45
N GLN A 103 11.40 -12.11 6.41
CA GLN A 103 10.42 -11.85 7.47
C GLN A 103 9.01 -12.18 6.95
N PRO A 104 8.17 -12.82 7.78
CA PRO A 104 6.79 -13.05 7.40
C PRO A 104 6.04 -11.72 7.28
N VAL A 105 5.28 -11.58 6.22
CA VAL A 105 4.38 -10.44 6.01
C VAL A 105 2.95 -10.95 5.92
N SER A 106 2.00 -10.17 6.43
CA SER A 106 0.59 -10.47 6.34
C SER A 106 -0.20 -9.21 6.02
N PHE A 107 -1.30 -9.39 5.32
CA PHE A 107 -2.23 -8.29 5.12
C PHE A 107 -2.85 -7.88 6.46
N PHE A 108 -2.85 -6.60 6.74
CA PHE A 108 -3.46 -6.05 7.94
C PHE A 108 -4.14 -4.71 7.62
N CYS A 109 -5.45 -4.67 7.86
CA CYS A 109 -6.20 -3.44 7.80
C CYS A 109 -6.49 -2.92 9.21
N THR A 110 -6.34 -1.63 9.40
CA THR A 110 -6.63 -0.97 10.69
C THR A 110 -8.08 -0.52 10.82
N CYS A 111 -8.96 -0.87 9.88
CA CYS A 111 -10.39 -0.59 10.02
C CYS A 111 -10.98 -1.43 11.16
N SER A 112 -11.97 -0.87 11.83
CA SER A 112 -12.73 -1.55 12.87
C SER A 112 -14.13 -0.95 12.98
N LEU A 113 -15.05 -1.72 13.53
CA LEU A 113 -16.40 -1.25 13.81
C LEU A 113 -16.37 0.06 14.63
N GLU A 114 -15.61 0.07 15.72
CA GLU A 114 -15.47 1.24 16.60
C GLU A 114 -14.95 2.50 15.88
N ARG A 115 -13.99 2.36 14.96
CA ARG A 115 -13.52 3.50 14.16
C ARG A 115 -14.57 4.00 13.20
N THR A 116 -15.35 3.09 12.63
CA THR A 116 -16.46 3.42 11.73
C THR A 116 -17.57 4.12 12.51
N GLU A 117 -17.94 3.62 13.68
CA GLU A 117 -18.91 4.25 14.59
C GLU A 117 -18.52 5.67 14.97
N ARG A 118 -17.27 5.90 15.36
CA ARG A 118 -16.75 7.25 15.64
C ARG A 118 -16.84 8.19 14.43
N ALA A 119 -16.56 7.67 13.23
CA ALA A 119 -16.71 8.47 12.01
C ALA A 119 -18.18 8.83 11.74
N LEU A 120 -19.10 7.89 11.95
CA LEU A 120 -20.54 8.14 11.80
C LEU A 120 -21.05 9.16 12.79
N VAL A 121 -20.63 9.11 14.05
CA VAL A 121 -21.00 10.12 15.05
C VAL A 121 -20.62 11.53 14.59
N SER A 122 -19.49 11.70 13.90
CA SER A 122 -19.07 13.02 13.39
C SER A 122 -19.93 13.57 12.24
N LEU A 123 -20.71 12.72 11.56
CA LEU A 123 -21.66 13.13 10.51
C LEU A 123 -22.99 13.65 11.09
N GLY A 124 -23.36 13.21 12.29
CA GLY A 124 -24.58 13.62 12.96
C GLY A 124 -25.75 12.64 12.76
N GLU A 125 -26.58 12.55 13.80
CA GLU A 125 -27.70 11.60 13.86
C GLU A 125 -28.73 11.82 12.75
N VAL A 126 -29.09 13.08 12.51
CA VAL A 126 -30.18 13.46 11.56
C VAL A 126 -29.85 12.98 10.15
N GLU A 127 -28.61 13.21 9.67
CA GLU A 127 -28.17 12.82 8.33
C GLU A 127 -28.14 11.30 8.17
N LEU A 128 -27.71 10.60 9.21
CA LEU A 128 -27.64 9.13 9.19
C LEU A 128 -29.05 8.49 9.23
N LEU A 129 -29.98 9.06 9.99
CA LEU A 129 -31.37 8.59 10.01
C LEU A 129 -32.08 8.84 8.68
N GLN A 130 -31.84 9.99 8.05
CA GLN A 130 -32.33 10.27 6.71
C GLN A 130 -31.80 9.25 5.70
N THR A 131 -30.51 8.89 5.76
CA THR A 131 -29.94 7.83 4.92
C THR A 131 -30.61 6.48 5.16
N CYS A 132 -30.92 6.14 6.40
CA CYS A 132 -31.66 4.92 6.72
C CYS A 132 -33.08 4.94 6.14
N GLU A 133 -33.77 6.08 6.15
CA GLU A 133 -35.12 6.23 5.56
C GLU A 133 -35.06 6.06 4.03
N GLU A 134 -34.04 6.61 3.37
CA GLU A 134 -33.90 6.58 1.91
C GLU A 134 -33.39 5.23 1.38
N GLN A 135 -32.45 4.60 2.08
CA GLN A 135 -31.71 3.42 1.61
C GLN A 135 -31.95 2.15 2.44
N GLY A 136 -32.71 2.24 3.54
CA GLY A 136 -33.01 1.15 4.46
C GLY A 136 -31.94 0.91 5.52
N LEU A 137 -30.67 1.24 5.26
CA LEU A 137 -29.55 1.13 6.19
C LEU A 137 -28.39 2.06 5.76
N VAL A 138 -27.49 2.33 6.69
CA VAL A 138 -26.19 2.96 6.39
C VAL A 138 -25.16 1.88 6.14
N LEU A 139 -24.55 1.87 4.95
CA LEU A 139 -23.49 0.95 4.55
C LEU A 139 -22.17 1.71 4.42
N ILE A 140 -21.17 1.29 5.17
CA ILE A 140 -19.82 1.82 5.08
C ILE A 140 -18.89 0.71 4.60
N THR A 141 -18.20 0.95 3.50
CA THR A 141 -17.19 0.03 2.96
C THR A 141 -15.79 0.59 3.17
N CYS A 142 -14.92 -0.19 3.77
CA CYS A 142 -13.52 0.19 3.92
C CYS A 142 -12.84 0.22 2.54
N GLN A 143 -12.35 1.35 2.10
CA GLN A 143 -11.67 1.51 0.80
C GLN A 143 -10.34 0.75 0.69
N PHE A 144 -9.83 0.23 1.81
CA PHE A 144 -8.55 -0.49 1.83
C PHE A 144 -8.71 -2.01 1.77
N CYS A 145 -9.74 -2.58 2.42
CA CYS A 145 -9.93 -4.03 2.53
C CYS A 145 -11.32 -4.52 2.14
N ASP A 146 -12.19 -3.63 1.65
CA ASP A 146 -13.58 -3.92 1.26
C ASP A 146 -14.46 -4.48 2.39
N GLN A 147 -13.99 -4.46 3.65
CA GLN A 147 -14.81 -4.82 4.80
C GLN A 147 -16.03 -3.90 4.87
N GLN A 148 -17.21 -4.49 4.91
CA GLN A 148 -18.46 -3.77 5.02
C GLN A 148 -18.97 -3.72 6.46
N TYR A 149 -19.45 -2.56 6.87
CA TYR A 149 -20.11 -2.28 8.14
C TYR A 149 -21.50 -1.76 7.85
N GLN A 150 -22.52 -2.42 8.40
CA GLN A 150 -23.92 -2.10 8.17
C GLN A 150 -24.55 -1.61 9.46
N PHE A 151 -25.30 -0.50 9.40
CA PHE A 151 -25.97 0.09 10.55
C PHE A 151 -27.43 0.30 10.21
N SER A 152 -28.30 -0.37 10.97
CA SER A 152 -29.74 -0.13 10.92
C SER A 152 -30.09 1.16 11.66
N GLU A 153 -31.31 1.68 11.47
CA GLU A 153 -31.82 2.82 12.18
C GLU A 153 -31.69 2.69 13.72
N ASN A 154 -31.97 1.50 14.24
CA ASN A 154 -31.81 1.24 15.67
C ASN A 154 -30.37 1.28 16.14
N ALA A 155 -29.44 0.80 15.32
CA ALA A 155 -28.03 0.86 15.63
C ALA A 155 -27.52 2.33 15.61
N ILE A 156 -27.98 3.14 14.67
CA ILE A 156 -27.66 4.58 14.62
C ILE A 156 -28.18 5.27 15.89
N LYS A 157 -29.43 5.09 16.24
CA LYS A 157 -30.01 5.66 17.49
C LYS A 157 -29.23 5.24 18.73
N ALA A 158 -28.79 3.98 18.81
CA ALA A 158 -28.00 3.48 19.93
C ALA A 158 -26.62 4.16 20.03
N LEU A 159 -25.98 4.49 18.91
CA LEU A 159 -24.67 5.18 18.89
C LEU A 159 -24.73 6.55 19.54
N PHE A 160 -25.81 7.29 19.33
CA PHE A 160 -25.98 8.63 19.91
C PHE A 160 -26.52 8.59 21.33
N ASN A 161 -27.24 7.54 21.75
CA ASN A 161 -27.70 7.36 23.12
C ASN A 161 -26.64 6.90 24.11
N THR A 162 -25.52 6.30 23.61
CA THR A 162 -24.44 5.76 24.44
C THR A 162 -23.29 6.74 24.69
N GLN A 163 -23.31 7.92 24.07
CA GLN A 163 -22.34 8.98 24.37
C GLN A 163 -22.93 9.99 25.35
N PRO A 164 -22.46 10.02 26.61
CA PRO A 164 -22.73 11.18 27.47
C PRO A 164 -21.98 12.37 26.87
N ASP A 165 -22.69 13.51 26.71
CA ASP A 165 -22.20 14.80 26.23
C ASP A 165 -20.68 15.02 26.34
N ILE A 166 -19.97 14.91 25.23
CA ILE A 166 -18.70 15.60 25.07
C ILE A 166 -18.96 16.84 24.21
N LEU A 167 -19.70 17.76 24.80
CA LEU A 167 -19.68 19.16 24.42
C LEU A 167 -18.61 19.84 25.28
N HIS A 168 -17.41 20.07 24.67
CA HIS A 168 -16.63 21.31 24.87
C HIS A 168 -15.43 21.29 23.93
#